data_6a90159cb62917401ac2e8868225a3a6
#
_entry.id   6a90159cb62917401ac2e8868225a3a6
#
_cell.length_a   1.000
_cell.length_b   1.000
_cell.length_c   1.000
_cell.angle_alpha   90.00
_cell.angle_beta   90.00
_cell.angle_gamma   90.00
#
_symmetry.space_group_name_H-M   'P 1'
#
loop_
_entity.id
_entity.type
_entity.pdbx_description
1 polymer ?
#
loop_
_entity_poly.entity_id
_entity_poly.type
_entity_poly.pdbx_seq_one_letter_code
_entity_poly.pdbx_strand_id
1 'polypeptide(L)'
;MFPFSVATAKERGHRHTNMEPYSIMLMMIIVLTPIICWLFSFHRPDMRTPWRQWSSVFHEKRYYLHALGYIVIIKWKAITDTINEPIKIKTGHWTELVYSIEGDFTKWIQGAFQNDALTDFLNFHYLFIYLFLIYVTTVYFAFTGDRDMTDKVTLNYILIYALAVPYYLFFNVEVTSSWIPNMDALLYHDGWYSSFYAVHDPLDNAVPSLHVAIPFGILYLNYLHVKEKGMKMSEWRHWPYHLFVAINTLLFIFTILYLGIHWFVDIPLGIIIGGIGALFIHHLQPRLRNDFGPMFKGVTRKKVWRHVFAEGVAALMLLTIILMSVNIQSENVDSRISYQLGAGDSTFEIIQEFDPGLTVSSNLTNLHDSITIEVVVIIVEMSEPAMENGSIDWSLMKNLGEYYTVEPQSTLMLEIEAPNNYYLIVMHNPGHVNDSTENEVVQVRIINDYHEDIMWKAVLLSLPSLWMTGFVVHRLYRLRKYKRSLIDSTPSHLWEQEYIESE
;
A
#
# COMPACT_ATOMS: atom_id res chain seq x y z
N MET A 1 21.36 -10.78 -2.25
CA MET A 1 21.51 -10.93 -3.71
C MET A 1 20.56 -12.04 -4.11
N PHE A 2 19.33 -11.70 -4.52
CA PHE A 2 18.30 -12.69 -4.84
C PHE A 2 18.33 -12.98 -6.34
N PRO A 3 18.28 -14.24 -6.78
CA PRO A 3 18.20 -14.56 -8.19
C PRO A 3 16.76 -14.40 -8.67
N PHE A 4 16.37 -13.19 -9.09
CA PHE A 4 15.18 -13.04 -9.91
C PHE A 4 15.49 -13.51 -11.33
N SER A 5 14.77 -14.50 -11.81
CA SER A 5 14.87 -15.01 -13.17
C SER A 5 14.31 -13.97 -14.14
N VAL A 6 15.20 -13.28 -14.82
CA VAL A 6 14.83 -12.31 -15.86
C VAL A 6 14.30 -13.07 -17.08
N ALA A 7 13.07 -12.80 -17.47
CA ALA A 7 12.58 -13.16 -18.79
C ALA A 7 13.45 -12.47 -19.83
N THR A 8 14.24 -13.25 -20.57
CA THR A 8 15.18 -12.74 -21.55
C THR A 8 14.44 -11.96 -22.64
N ALA A 9 15.04 -10.87 -23.13
CA ALA A 9 14.52 -10.04 -24.23
C ALA A 9 14.09 -10.85 -25.48
N LYS A 10 14.49 -12.11 -25.58
CA LYS A 10 14.13 -13.02 -26.67
C LYS A 10 12.67 -13.50 -26.59
N GLU A 11 12.03 -13.44 -25.41
CA GLU A 11 10.61 -13.78 -25.24
C GLU A 11 9.64 -12.64 -25.66
N ARG A 12 10.16 -11.40 -25.81
CA ARG A 12 9.35 -10.26 -26.32
C ARG A 12 8.90 -10.38 -27.79
N GLY A 13 9.44 -11.33 -28.56
CA GLY A 13 9.03 -11.60 -29.95
C GLY A 13 7.71 -12.34 -30.09
N HIS A 14 7.22 -12.98 -29.04
CA HIS A 14 5.90 -13.58 -28.99
C HIS A 14 5.02 -12.77 -28.02
N ARG A 15 4.27 -11.81 -28.55
CA ARG A 15 3.08 -11.29 -27.88
C ARG A 15 2.09 -12.46 -27.67
N HIS A 16 2.39 -13.34 -26.74
CA HIS A 16 1.32 -13.99 -26.02
C HIS A 16 0.74 -12.92 -25.11
N THR A 17 -0.50 -12.58 -25.35
CA THR A 17 -1.34 -11.80 -24.46
C THR A 17 -1.58 -12.61 -23.18
N ASN A 18 -0.54 -12.86 -22.41
CA ASN A 18 -0.69 -13.37 -21.08
C ASN A 18 -1.28 -12.23 -20.26
N MET A 19 -2.52 -12.39 -19.87
CA MET A 19 -3.19 -11.42 -18.99
C MET A 19 -2.38 -11.35 -17.68
N GLU A 20 -2.15 -10.13 -17.21
CA GLU A 20 -1.49 -9.91 -15.92
C GLU A 20 -2.19 -10.68 -14.79
N PRO A 21 -1.46 -11.22 -13.81
CA PRO A 21 -2.02 -11.98 -12.68
C PRO A 21 -3.17 -11.26 -11.99
N TYR A 22 -3.03 -9.95 -11.79
CA TYR A 22 -4.07 -9.12 -11.20
C TYR A 22 -5.38 -9.11 -12.02
N SER A 23 -5.27 -8.99 -13.33
CA SER A 23 -6.44 -8.99 -14.23
C SER A 23 -7.16 -10.33 -14.20
N ILE A 24 -6.42 -11.44 -14.13
CA ILE A 24 -6.99 -12.79 -14.01
C ILE A 24 -7.72 -12.94 -12.67
N MET A 25 -7.09 -12.56 -11.57
CA MET A 25 -7.69 -12.62 -10.23
C MET A 25 -8.95 -11.75 -10.13
N LEU A 26 -8.91 -10.54 -10.68
CA LEU A 26 -10.08 -9.66 -10.71
C LEU A 26 -11.21 -10.25 -11.55
N MET A 27 -10.92 -10.84 -12.70
CA MET A 27 -11.90 -11.54 -13.52
C MET A 27 -12.51 -12.72 -12.77
N MET A 28 -11.70 -13.53 -12.09
CA MET A 28 -12.18 -14.63 -11.25
C MET A 28 -13.12 -14.10 -10.15
N ILE A 29 -12.76 -13.01 -9.47
CA ILE A 29 -13.59 -12.38 -8.46
C ILE A 29 -14.93 -11.95 -9.06
N ILE A 30 -14.94 -11.27 -10.20
CA ILE A 30 -16.17 -10.82 -10.86
C ILE A 30 -17.07 -12.01 -11.19
N VAL A 31 -16.52 -13.08 -11.77
CA VAL A 31 -17.30 -14.28 -12.16
C VAL A 31 -17.79 -15.05 -10.93
N LEU A 32 -16.97 -15.18 -9.89
CA LEU A 32 -17.33 -15.93 -8.69
C LEU A 32 -18.23 -15.15 -7.74
N THR A 33 -18.25 -13.83 -7.77
CA THR A 33 -19.02 -12.98 -6.85
C THR A 33 -20.50 -13.38 -6.76
N PRO A 34 -21.27 -13.56 -7.86
CA PRO A 34 -22.66 -13.97 -7.78
C PRO A 34 -22.83 -15.34 -7.11
N ILE A 35 -21.97 -16.29 -7.44
CA ILE A 35 -21.99 -17.66 -6.91
C ILE A 35 -21.74 -17.63 -5.39
N ILE A 36 -20.75 -16.88 -4.95
CA ILE A 36 -20.35 -16.76 -3.56
C ILE A 36 -21.42 -16.02 -2.74
N CYS A 37 -21.95 -14.93 -3.26
CA CYS A 37 -23.08 -14.23 -2.62
C CYS A 37 -24.28 -15.17 -2.45
N TRP A 38 -24.56 -16.00 -3.45
CA TRP A 38 -25.61 -17.02 -3.37
C TRP A 38 -25.30 -18.09 -2.34
N LEU A 39 -24.07 -18.58 -2.27
CA LEU A 39 -23.62 -19.62 -1.33
C LEU A 39 -23.75 -19.14 0.12
N PHE A 40 -23.22 -17.97 0.48
CA PHE A 40 -23.35 -17.44 1.82
C PHE A 40 -24.78 -17.05 2.24
N SER A 41 -25.66 -16.83 1.30
CA SER A 41 -27.09 -16.58 1.53
C SER A 41 -27.97 -17.82 1.31
N PHE A 42 -27.38 -19.02 1.11
CA PHE A 42 -28.13 -20.24 0.79
C PHE A 42 -29.14 -20.60 1.86
N HIS A 43 -28.76 -20.49 3.13
CA HIS A 43 -29.60 -20.78 4.29
C HIS A 43 -30.75 -19.75 4.53
N ARG A 44 -30.70 -18.60 3.88
CA ARG A 44 -31.68 -17.51 4.03
C ARG A 44 -32.05 -16.91 2.67
N PRO A 45 -32.86 -17.60 1.86
CA PRO A 45 -33.27 -17.09 0.54
C PRO A 45 -34.01 -15.76 0.58
N ASP A 46 -34.66 -15.47 1.71
CA ASP A 46 -35.39 -14.23 1.99
C ASP A 46 -34.49 -12.98 1.99
N MET A 47 -33.17 -13.14 2.21
CA MET A 47 -32.23 -12.04 2.18
C MET A 47 -31.84 -11.57 0.78
N ARG A 48 -32.07 -12.39 -0.25
CA ARG A 48 -31.55 -12.15 -1.59
C ARG A 48 -32.34 -11.08 -2.31
N THR A 49 -31.63 -10.09 -2.83
CA THR A 49 -32.25 -9.16 -3.79
C THR A 49 -32.45 -9.90 -5.13
N PRO A 50 -33.66 -10.00 -5.66
CA PRO A 50 -33.90 -10.64 -6.94
C PRO A 50 -33.09 -9.97 -8.05
N TRP A 51 -32.46 -10.76 -8.93
CA TRP A 51 -31.57 -10.24 -9.96
C TRP A 51 -32.25 -9.21 -10.89
N ARG A 52 -33.55 -9.36 -11.14
CA ARG A 52 -34.37 -8.42 -11.95
C ARG A 52 -34.48 -7.04 -11.30
N GLN A 53 -34.28 -6.94 -9.99
CA GLN A 53 -34.39 -5.69 -9.24
C GLN A 53 -33.02 -5.03 -9.00
N TRP A 54 -31.95 -5.70 -9.43
CA TRP A 54 -30.58 -5.20 -9.15
C TRP A 54 -30.35 -3.79 -9.71
N SER A 55 -30.76 -3.51 -10.94
CA SER A 55 -30.57 -2.19 -11.55
C SER A 55 -31.33 -1.10 -10.79
N SER A 56 -32.60 -1.34 -10.43
CA SER A 56 -33.38 -0.36 -9.64
C SER A 56 -32.78 -0.16 -8.26
N VAL A 57 -32.43 -1.25 -7.56
CA VAL A 57 -31.82 -1.19 -6.22
C VAL A 57 -30.47 -0.49 -6.24
N PHE A 58 -29.66 -0.73 -7.28
CA PHE A 58 -28.37 -0.06 -7.46
C PHE A 58 -28.53 1.47 -7.56
N HIS A 59 -29.52 1.94 -8.30
CA HIS A 59 -29.82 3.37 -8.44
C HIS A 59 -30.52 3.94 -7.21
N GLU A 60 -31.57 3.31 -6.71
CA GLU A 60 -32.34 3.78 -5.57
C GLU A 60 -31.50 3.88 -4.29
N LYS A 61 -30.67 2.85 -4.05
CA LYS A 61 -29.76 2.82 -2.88
C LYS A 61 -28.43 3.51 -3.14
N ARG A 62 -28.22 4.07 -4.33
CA ARG A 62 -27.02 4.82 -4.74
C ARG A 62 -25.72 4.02 -4.59
N TYR A 63 -25.74 2.72 -4.91
CA TYR A 63 -24.54 1.87 -4.82
C TYR A 63 -23.43 2.26 -5.79
N TYR A 64 -23.73 3.04 -6.83
CA TYR A 64 -22.72 3.66 -7.70
C TYR A 64 -21.75 4.58 -6.94
N LEU A 65 -22.17 5.16 -5.77
CA LEU A 65 -21.25 5.94 -4.93
C LEU A 65 -20.19 5.07 -4.25
N HIS A 66 -20.51 3.82 -3.92
CA HIS A 66 -19.55 2.86 -3.40
C HIS A 66 -18.53 2.49 -4.47
N ALA A 67 -18.97 2.21 -5.69
CA ALA A 67 -18.08 1.95 -6.83
C ALA A 67 -17.15 3.15 -7.09
N LEU A 68 -17.69 4.38 -7.06
CA LEU A 68 -16.89 5.59 -7.19
C LEU A 68 -15.85 5.71 -6.05
N GLY A 69 -16.23 5.38 -4.81
CA GLY A 69 -15.32 5.37 -3.68
C GLY A 69 -14.13 4.42 -3.88
N TYR A 70 -14.37 3.22 -4.42
CA TYR A 70 -13.31 2.28 -4.79
C TYR A 70 -12.40 2.82 -5.90
N ILE A 71 -12.96 3.45 -6.93
CA ILE A 71 -12.16 4.07 -8.00
C ILE A 71 -11.25 5.17 -7.42
N VAL A 72 -11.81 6.01 -6.54
CA VAL A 72 -11.04 7.10 -5.90
C VAL A 72 -9.88 6.54 -5.09
N ILE A 73 -10.09 5.51 -4.27
CA ILE A 73 -9.02 4.95 -3.43
C ILE A 73 -7.94 4.25 -4.27
N ILE A 74 -8.33 3.56 -5.34
CA ILE A 74 -7.37 2.92 -6.27
C ILE A 74 -6.47 3.96 -6.93
N LYS A 75 -7.06 5.07 -7.40
CA LYS A 75 -6.28 6.17 -7.98
C LYS A 75 -5.40 6.87 -6.97
N TRP A 76 -5.89 7.05 -5.75
CA TRP A 76 -5.07 7.60 -4.67
C TRP A 76 -3.89 6.67 -4.31
N LYS A 77 -4.12 5.35 -4.26
CA LYS A 77 -3.03 4.37 -4.08
C LYS A 77 -1.98 4.54 -5.17
N ALA A 78 -2.38 4.56 -6.43
CA ALA A 78 -1.45 4.73 -7.55
C ALA A 78 -0.60 6.00 -7.41
N ILE A 79 -1.20 7.14 -7.04
CA ILE A 79 -0.46 8.38 -6.79
C ILE A 79 0.50 8.22 -5.59
N THR A 80 0.06 7.57 -4.51
CA THR A 80 0.92 7.35 -3.34
C THR A 80 2.13 6.50 -3.70
N ASP A 81 1.93 5.43 -4.46
CA ASP A 81 2.99 4.53 -4.86
C ASP A 81 4.03 5.24 -5.75
N THR A 82 3.61 6.18 -6.62
CA THR A 82 4.54 6.93 -7.49
C THR A 82 5.44 7.92 -6.76
N ILE A 83 5.07 8.37 -5.57
CA ILE A 83 5.87 9.35 -4.81
C ILE A 83 6.55 8.75 -3.60
N ASN A 84 6.41 7.46 -3.38
CA ASN A 84 6.84 6.80 -2.16
C ASN A 84 8.37 6.73 -2.06
N GLU A 85 9.05 6.22 -3.09
CA GLU A 85 10.49 5.97 -3.06
C GLU A 85 11.35 7.23 -2.81
N PRO A 86 11.15 8.33 -3.53
CA PRO A 86 11.95 9.53 -3.30
C PRO A 86 11.80 10.10 -1.88
N ILE A 87 10.65 9.85 -1.24
CA ILE A 87 10.43 10.28 0.15
C ILE A 87 11.19 9.39 1.11
N LYS A 88 11.24 8.10 0.86
CA LYS A 88 11.92 7.12 1.69
C LYS A 88 13.41 7.43 1.82
N ILE A 89 14.05 7.86 0.75
CA ILE A 89 15.44 8.30 0.77
C ILE A 89 15.65 9.41 1.82
N LYS A 90 14.69 10.33 1.96
CA LYS A 90 14.76 11.47 2.92
C LYS A 90 14.37 11.09 4.34
N THR A 91 13.39 10.22 4.51
CA THR A 91 12.86 9.87 5.84
C THR A 91 13.66 8.79 6.55
N GLY A 92 14.52 8.08 5.83
CA GLY A 92 15.32 6.97 6.34
C GLY A 92 14.52 5.69 6.58
N HIS A 93 15.21 4.65 7.01
CA HIS A 93 14.63 3.33 7.24
C HIS A 93 14.44 3.06 8.73
N TRP A 94 13.30 2.50 9.10
CA TRP A 94 12.95 2.14 10.47
C TRP A 94 13.05 0.62 10.72
N THR A 95 13.52 -0.13 9.74
CA THR A 95 13.58 -1.59 9.76
C THR A 95 14.42 -2.11 10.92
N GLU A 96 15.57 -1.47 11.20
CA GLU A 96 16.44 -1.83 12.33
C GLU A 96 15.73 -1.70 13.68
N LEU A 97 14.91 -0.65 13.85
CA LEU A 97 14.12 -0.48 15.06
C LEU A 97 13.09 -1.61 15.21
N VAL A 98 12.40 -1.98 14.14
CA VAL A 98 11.42 -3.07 14.16
C VAL A 98 12.10 -4.41 14.42
N TYR A 99 13.22 -4.68 13.75
CA TYR A 99 14.04 -5.88 14.00
C TYR A 99 14.56 -5.96 15.43
N SER A 100 14.96 -4.83 16.03
CA SER A 100 15.40 -4.82 17.44
C SER A 100 14.31 -5.25 18.44
N ILE A 101 13.03 -5.12 18.07
CA ILE A 101 11.89 -5.54 18.90
C ILE A 101 11.57 -7.02 18.70
N GLU A 102 11.64 -7.51 17.48
CA GLU A 102 11.13 -8.82 17.08
C GLU A 102 12.23 -9.87 16.89
N GLY A 103 13.40 -9.47 16.38
CA GLY A 103 14.49 -10.38 16.02
C GLY A 103 14.06 -11.34 14.89
N ASP A 104 14.52 -12.59 14.99
CA ASP A 104 14.32 -13.63 13.99
C ASP A 104 13.01 -14.41 14.14
N PHE A 105 12.01 -13.89 14.86
CA PHE A 105 10.78 -14.62 15.15
C PHE A 105 10.04 -15.05 13.88
N THR A 106 9.90 -14.16 12.92
CA THR A 106 9.23 -14.45 11.64
C THR A 106 9.97 -15.52 10.84
N LYS A 107 11.30 -15.48 10.81
CA LYS A 107 12.13 -16.51 10.20
C LYS A 107 11.94 -17.89 10.85
N TRP A 108 11.82 -17.92 12.18
CA TRP A 108 11.53 -19.16 12.90
C TRP A 108 10.17 -19.75 12.49
N ILE A 109 9.13 -18.93 12.33
CA ILE A 109 7.83 -19.38 11.83
C ILE A 109 7.97 -20.00 10.43
N GLN A 110 8.64 -19.28 9.53
CA GLN A 110 8.86 -19.78 8.17
C GLN A 110 9.56 -21.14 8.17
N GLY A 111 10.71 -21.25 8.84
CA GLY A 111 11.49 -22.49 8.90
C GLY A 111 10.77 -23.66 9.56
N ALA A 112 9.84 -23.41 10.50
CA ALA A 112 9.08 -24.48 11.16
C ALA A 112 8.00 -25.10 10.26
N PHE A 113 7.50 -24.39 9.25
CA PHE A 113 6.36 -24.80 8.44
C PHE A 113 6.65 -24.87 6.93
N GLN A 114 7.86 -24.54 6.48
CA GLN A 114 8.20 -24.41 5.06
C GLN A 114 7.91 -25.70 4.28
N ASN A 115 7.02 -25.55 3.28
CA ASN A 115 6.58 -26.61 2.40
C ASN A 115 6.02 -26.01 1.11
N ASP A 116 6.40 -26.55 -0.05
CA ASP A 116 6.03 -26.01 -1.37
C ASP A 116 4.52 -25.92 -1.57
N ALA A 117 3.78 -26.98 -1.25
CA ALA A 117 2.32 -26.98 -1.41
C ALA A 117 1.63 -25.94 -0.49
N LEU A 118 2.17 -25.73 0.72
CA LEU A 118 1.70 -24.69 1.63
C LEU A 118 2.05 -23.31 1.09
N THR A 119 3.23 -23.15 0.53
CA THR A 119 3.67 -21.89 -0.09
C THR A 119 2.76 -21.48 -1.24
N ASP A 120 2.47 -22.40 -2.17
CA ASP A 120 1.56 -22.15 -3.29
C ASP A 120 0.15 -21.79 -2.83
N PHE A 121 -0.37 -22.54 -1.86
CA PHE A 121 -1.69 -22.25 -1.27
C PHE A 121 -1.71 -20.86 -0.61
N LEU A 122 -0.68 -20.51 0.17
CA LEU A 122 -0.65 -19.23 0.89
C LEU A 122 -0.38 -18.04 -0.05
N ASN A 123 0.38 -18.21 -1.12
CA ASN A 123 0.51 -17.19 -2.17
C ASN A 123 -0.84 -16.90 -2.84
N PHE A 124 -1.58 -17.96 -3.22
CA PHE A 124 -2.93 -17.78 -3.74
C PHE A 124 -3.87 -17.12 -2.72
N HIS A 125 -3.84 -17.58 -1.46
CA HIS A 125 -4.65 -17.01 -0.38
C HIS A 125 -4.35 -15.53 -0.17
N TYR A 126 -3.06 -15.16 -0.10
CA TYR A 126 -2.62 -13.80 0.12
C TYR A 126 -3.20 -12.83 -0.92
N LEU A 127 -3.10 -13.17 -2.19
CA LEU A 127 -3.59 -12.32 -3.27
C LEU A 127 -5.11 -12.42 -3.46
N PHE A 128 -5.62 -13.64 -3.69
CA PHE A 128 -7.00 -13.83 -4.09
C PHE A 128 -7.99 -13.50 -2.97
N ILE A 129 -7.78 -14.03 -1.76
CA ILE A 129 -8.72 -13.80 -0.66
C ILE A 129 -8.66 -12.36 -0.17
N TYR A 130 -7.52 -11.71 -0.23
CA TYR A 130 -7.42 -10.28 0.11
C TYR A 130 -8.27 -9.41 -0.83
N LEU A 131 -8.07 -9.54 -2.14
CA LEU A 131 -8.89 -8.84 -3.13
C LEU A 131 -10.37 -9.21 -3.00
N PHE A 132 -10.64 -10.48 -2.75
CA PHE A 132 -11.99 -10.97 -2.50
C PHE A 132 -12.65 -10.24 -1.32
N LEU A 133 -11.99 -10.16 -0.16
CA LEU A 133 -12.54 -9.46 1.00
C LEU A 133 -12.79 -7.98 0.75
N ILE A 134 -11.91 -7.32 0.00
CA ILE A 134 -12.07 -5.91 -0.36
C ILE A 134 -13.34 -5.70 -1.21
N TYR A 135 -13.49 -6.46 -2.29
CA TYR A 135 -14.55 -6.20 -3.27
C TYR A 135 -15.85 -6.94 -2.93
N VAL A 136 -15.76 -8.22 -2.60
CA VAL A 136 -16.94 -9.07 -2.45
C VAL A 136 -17.71 -8.76 -1.18
N THR A 137 -17.06 -8.32 -0.11
CA THR A 137 -17.76 -7.99 1.15
C THR A 137 -18.81 -6.89 0.93
N THR A 138 -18.44 -5.83 0.24
CA THR A 138 -19.38 -4.74 -0.10
C THR A 138 -20.52 -5.23 -0.98
N VAL A 139 -20.21 -6.01 -2.03
CA VAL A 139 -21.21 -6.57 -2.96
C VAL A 139 -22.14 -7.56 -2.24
N TYR A 140 -21.61 -8.39 -1.36
CA TYR A 140 -22.39 -9.35 -0.57
C TYR A 140 -23.45 -8.66 0.31
N PHE A 141 -23.07 -7.62 1.06
CA PHE A 141 -24.04 -6.86 1.85
C PHE A 141 -25.05 -6.13 0.97
N ALA A 142 -24.64 -5.60 -0.17
CA ALA A 142 -25.54 -4.99 -1.14
C ALA A 142 -26.52 -6.01 -1.73
N PHE A 143 -26.05 -7.20 -2.10
CA PHE A 143 -26.83 -8.32 -2.60
C PHE A 143 -27.89 -8.81 -1.61
N THR A 144 -27.54 -8.83 -0.32
CA THR A 144 -28.45 -9.24 0.75
C THR A 144 -29.33 -8.09 1.27
N GLY A 145 -29.33 -6.94 0.60
CA GLY A 145 -30.16 -5.79 0.93
C GLY A 145 -29.75 -5.03 2.20
N ASP A 146 -28.60 -5.37 2.80
CA ASP A 146 -28.10 -4.69 4.01
C ASP A 146 -27.31 -3.43 3.62
N ARG A 147 -28.03 -2.37 3.32
CA ARG A 147 -27.43 -1.09 2.96
C ARG A 147 -26.55 -0.50 4.06
N ASP A 148 -26.94 -0.67 5.32
CA ASP A 148 -26.20 -0.14 6.46
C ASP A 148 -24.80 -0.74 6.52
N MET A 149 -24.71 -2.07 6.42
CA MET A 149 -23.42 -2.76 6.37
C MET A 149 -22.65 -2.47 5.09
N THR A 150 -23.32 -2.33 3.93
CA THR A 150 -22.67 -1.94 2.68
C THR A 150 -21.96 -0.60 2.83
N ASP A 151 -22.65 0.41 3.36
CA ASP A 151 -22.09 1.74 3.61
C ASP A 151 -20.90 1.66 4.59
N LYS A 152 -21.08 0.96 5.71
CA LYS A 152 -20.06 0.83 6.77
C LYS A 152 -18.79 0.16 6.25
N VAL A 153 -18.91 -0.93 5.53
CA VAL A 153 -17.74 -1.68 5.02
C VAL A 153 -16.96 -0.87 3.99
N THR A 154 -17.66 -0.24 3.04
CA THR A 154 -17.01 0.60 2.03
C THR A 154 -16.27 1.78 2.66
N LEU A 155 -16.94 2.52 3.55
CA LEU A 155 -16.33 3.66 4.22
C LEU A 155 -15.15 3.23 5.11
N ASN A 156 -15.26 2.07 5.76
CA ASN A 156 -14.19 1.53 6.60
C ASN A 156 -12.95 1.19 5.77
N TYR A 157 -13.12 0.56 4.62
CA TYR A 157 -12.02 0.28 3.70
C TYR A 157 -11.28 1.57 3.29
N ILE A 158 -12.04 2.58 2.83
CA ILE A 158 -11.48 3.87 2.44
C ILE A 158 -10.72 4.52 3.59
N LEU A 159 -11.31 4.50 4.81
CA LEU A 159 -10.69 5.11 5.99
C LEU A 159 -9.43 4.37 6.44
N ILE A 160 -9.44 3.03 6.49
CA ILE A 160 -8.28 2.23 6.88
C ILE A 160 -7.12 2.53 5.94
N TYR A 161 -7.37 2.55 4.62
CA TYR A 161 -6.35 2.88 3.65
C TYR A 161 -5.80 4.31 3.86
N ALA A 162 -6.71 5.29 4.03
CA ALA A 162 -6.31 6.67 4.29
C ALA A 162 -5.47 6.82 5.58
N LEU A 163 -5.73 6.01 6.61
CA LEU A 163 -4.93 5.99 7.85
C LEU A 163 -3.56 5.31 7.67
N ALA A 164 -3.44 4.38 6.73
CA ALA A 164 -2.19 3.67 6.46
C ALA A 164 -1.21 4.51 5.61
N VAL A 165 -1.71 5.35 4.70
CA VAL A 165 -0.86 6.16 3.79
C VAL A 165 0.26 6.93 4.48
N PRO A 166 0.06 7.66 5.59
CA PRO A 166 1.15 8.35 6.28
C PRO A 166 2.27 7.43 6.75
N TYR A 167 1.95 6.19 7.11
CA TYR A 167 2.98 5.21 7.50
C TYR A 167 3.81 4.79 6.29
N TYR A 168 3.17 4.50 5.17
CA TYR A 168 3.86 4.12 3.93
C TYR A 168 4.75 5.22 3.36
N LEU A 169 4.42 6.49 3.62
CA LEU A 169 5.22 7.62 3.16
C LEU A 169 6.37 7.99 4.11
N PHE A 170 6.21 7.79 5.42
CA PHE A 170 7.12 8.35 6.42
C PHE A 170 7.70 7.35 7.40
N PHE A 171 7.22 6.11 7.40
CA PHE A 171 7.68 5.06 8.29
C PHE A 171 8.05 3.81 7.50
N ASN A 172 9.14 3.92 6.78
CA ASN A 172 9.68 2.86 5.95
C ASN A 172 10.17 1.68 6.74
N VAL A 173 9.62 0.51 6.48
CA VAL A 173 10.06 -0.76 7.05
C VAL A 173 10.08 -1.80 5.94
N GLU A 174 11.24 -2.36 5.68
CA GLU A 174 11.40 -3.42 4.69
C GLU A 174 10.67 -4.69 5.12
N VAL A 175 10.29 -5.51 4.16
CA VAL A 175 9.72 -6.84 4.41
C VAL A 175 10.75 -7.74 5.08
N THR A 176 10.31 -8.69 5.88
CA THR A 176 11.20 -9.55 6.68
C THR A 176 12.18 -10.35 5.84
N SER A 177 11.75 -10.84 4.66
CA SER A 177 12.62 -11.59 3.75
C SER A 177 13.72 -10.77 3.08
N SER A 178 13.57 -9.44 3.00
CA SER A 178 14.62 -8.56 2.50
C SER A 178 15.67 -8.22 3.56
N TRP A 179 15.27 -8.19 4.83
CA TRP A 179 16.12 -7.74 5.94
C TRP A 179 16.80 -8.88 6.72
N ILE A 180 16.05 -9.95 7.03
CA ILE A 180 16.55 -11.02 7.88
C ILE A 180 17.46 -11.97 7.08
N PRO A 181 18.74 -12.14 7.45
CA PRO A 181 19.66 -12.99 6.71
C PRO A 181 19.18 -14.45 6.61
N ASN A 182 19.27 -15.03 5.43
CA ASN A 182 18.85 -16.41 5.12
C ASN A 182 17.37 -16.68 5.44
N MET A 183 16.51 -15.73 5.27
CA MET A 183 15.07 -15.89 5.21
C MET A 183 14.62 -15.91 3.74
N ASP A 184 13.77 -16.84 3.37
CA ASP A 184 13.34 -17.01 1.99
C ASP A 184 12.20 -16.04 1.64
N ALA A 185 12.26 -15.44 0.45
CA ALA A 185 11.21 -14.57 -0.07
C ALA A 185 10.12 -15.42 -0.74
N LEU A 186 9.33 -16.16 0.05
CA LEU A 186 8.38 -17.15 -0.45
C LEU A 186 7.23 -16.57 -1.26
N LEU A 187 6.88 -15.29 -1.06
CA LEU A 187 5.90 -14.61 -1.90
C LEU A 187 6.41 -14.40 -3.34
N TYR A 188 7.72 -14.26 -3.48
CA TYR A 188 8.36 -13.89 -4.75
C TYR A 188 9.03 -15.09 -5.45
N HIS A 189 8.82 -16.33 -4.97
CA HIS A 189 9.50 -17.52 -5.49
C HIS A 189 8.94 -18.01 -6.84
N ASP A 190 7.66 -17.76 -7.12
CA ASP A 190 6.99 -18.15 -8.38
C ASP A 190 6.94 -16.95 -9.32
N GLY A 191 7.46 -17.12 -10.54
CA GLY A 191 7.51 -16.07 -11.57
C GLY A 191 6.16 -15.42 -11.90
N TRP A 192 5.03 -16.13 -11.71
CA TRP A 192 3.71 -15.57 -11.93
C TRP A 192 3.29 -14.61 -10.81
N TYR A 193 3.50 -14.98 -9.54
CA TYR A 193 3.22 -14.10 -8.40
C TYR A 193 4.27 -13.01 -8.25
N SER A 194 5.55 -13.34 -8.45
CA SER A 194 6.64 -12.37 -8.32
C SER A 194 6.50 -11.22 -9.29
N SER A 195 6.07 -11.47 -10.54
CA SER A 195 5.84 -10.41 -11.53
C SER A 195 4.74 -9.43 -11.13
N PHE A 196 3.74 -9.89 -10.38
CA PHE A 196 2.71 -9.02 -9.82
C PHE A 196 3.24 -8.15 -8.68
N TYR A 197 3.92 -8.77 -7.71
CA TYR A 197 4.37 -8.05 -6.51
C TYR A 197 5.50 -7.09 -6.77
N ALA A 198 6.40 -7.41 -7.69
CA ALA A 198 7.47 -6.50 -8.10
C ALA A 198 6.95 -5.14 -8.62
N VAL A 199 5.72 -5.11 -9.15
CA VAL A 199 5.12 -3.90 -9.73
C VAL A 199 4.15 -3.21 -8.75
N HIS A 200 3.50 -3.96 -7.86
CA HIS A 200 2.34 -3.46 -7.12
C HIS A 200 2.52 -3.41 -5.60
N ASP A 201 3.56 -4.00 -5.06
CA ASP A 201 3.78 -4.09 -3.61
C ASP A 201 5.24 -3.78 -3.27
N PRO A 202 5.57 -2.52 -2.95
CA PRO A 202 6.92 -2.13 -2.59
C PRO A 202 7.44 -2.92 -1.39
N LEU A 203 8.71 -3.38 -1.47
CA LEU A 203 9.34 -4.23 -0.46
C LEU A 203 9.58 -3.55 0.90
N ASP A 204 9.32 -2.27 1.03
CA ASP A 204 9.61 -1.44 2.19
C ASP A 204 8.37 -0.77 2.80
N ASN A 205 7.18 -1.23 2.42
CA ASN A 205 5.89 -0.83 2.97
C ASN A 205 5.30 -1.91 3.92
N ALA A 206 6.14 -2.59 4.71
CA ALA A 206 5.66 -3.67 5.57
C ALA A 206 4.67 -3.17 6.64
N VAL A 207 4.88 -1.98 7.22
CA VAL A 207 4.10 -1.46 8.37
C VAL A 207 3.15 -0.33 7.94
N PRO A 208 1.87 -0.39 8.34
CA PRO A 208 1.11 -1.47 8.99
C PRO A 208 0.54 -2.48 7.98
N SER A 209 0.30 -3.72 8.41
CA SER A 209 -0.31 -4.71 7.54
C SER A 209 -1.79 -4.43 7.24
N LEU A 210 -2.11 -4.11 5.98
CA LEU A 210 -3.50 -4.00 5.52
C LEU A 210 -4.19 -5.36 5.42
N HIS A 211 -3.44 -6.45 5.25
CA HIS A 211 -3.95 -7.83 5.25
C HIS A 211 -4.52 -8.23 6.62
N VAL A 212 -4.13 -7.53 7.69
CA VAL A 212 -4.73 -7.65 9.03
C VAL A 212 -5.76 -6.56 9.26
N ALA A 213 -5.46 -5.32 8.92
CA ALA A 213 -6.31 -4.17 9.26
C ALA A 213 -7.70 -4.24 8.59
N ILE A 214 -7.78 -4.60 7.32
CA ILE A 214 -9.05 -4.63 6.58
C ILE A 214 -9.95 -5.77 7.07
N PRO A 215 -9.52 -7.04 7.11
CA PRO A 215 -10.35 -8.12 7.61
C PRO A 215 -10.77 -7.92 9.07
N PHE A 216 -9.85 -7.50 9.93
CA PHE A 216 -10.16 -7.20 11.33
C PHE A 216 -11.17 -6.05 11.44
N GLY A 217 -11.04 -5.01 10.64
CA GLY A 217 -11.99 -3.91 10.57
C GLY A 217 -13.40 -4.38 10.20
N ILE A 218 -13.53 -5.31 9.24
CA ILE A 218 -14.81 -5.94 8.88
C ILE A 218 -15.38 -6.73 10.08
N LEU A 219 -14.57 -7.55 10.74
CA LEU A 219 -15.00 -8.33 11.91
C LEU A 219 -15.50 -7.45 13.04
N TYR A 220 -14.76 -6.39 13.32
CA TYR A 220 -15.12 -5.49 14.42
C TYR A 220 -16.36 -4.64 14.09
N LEU A 221 -16.54 -4.21 12.83
CA LEU A 221 -17.78 -3.60 12.37
C LEU A 221 -18.97 -4.53 12.54
N ASN A 222 -18.84 -5.79 12.13
CA ASN A 222 -19.87 -6.81 12.30
C ASN A 222 -20.25 -6.98 13.78
N TYR A 223 -19.24 -7.06 14.64
CA TYR A 223 -19.46 -7.16 16.10
C TYR A 223 -20.20 -5.95 16.67
N LEU A 224 -19.75 -4.73 16.31
CA LEU A 224 -20.40 -3.50 16.78
C LEU A 224 -21.85 -3.39 16.31
N HIS A 225 -22.11 -3.75 15.04
CA HIS A 225 -23.45 -3.75 14.46
C HIS A 225 -24.40 -4.73 15.15
N VAL A 226 -23.94 -5.96 15.41
CA VAL A 226 -24.72 -6.99 16.09
C VAL A 226 -24.99 -6.62 17.54
N LYS A 227 -23.97 -6.09 18.23
CA LYS A 227 -24.08 -5.60 19.60
C LYS A 227 -25.07 -4.45 19.74
N GLU A 228 -25.06 -3.50 18.79
CA GLU A 228 -26.03 -2.38 18.75
C GLU A 228 -27.46 -2.88 18.65
N LYS A 229 -27.69 -3.98 17.92
CA LYS A 229 -29.01 -4.62 17.78
C LYS A 229 -29.40 -5.54 18.94
N GLY A 230 -28.58 -5.70 19.95
CA GLY A 230 -28.82 -6.56 21.08
C GLY A 230 -28.87 -8.06 20.76
N MET A 231 -28.34 -8.50 19.63
CA MET A 231 -28.35 -9.88 19.16
C MET A 231 -27.03 -10.60 19.50
N LYS A 232 -27.09 -11.95 19.54
CA LYS A 232 -25.88 -12.76 19.56
C LYS A 232 -25.30 -12.85 18.11
N MET A 233 -23.99 -12.94 18.01
CA MET A 233 -23.32 -13.06 16.70
C MET A 233 -23.79 -14.28 15.90
N SER A 234 -24.03 -15.41 16.58
CA SER A 234 -24.55 -16.64 15.96
C SER A 234 -25.99 -16.53 15.44
N GLU A 235 -26.77 -15.58 15.92
CA GLU A 235 -28.13 -15.33 15.47
C GLU A 235 -28.19 -14.34 14.30
N TRP A 236 -27.08 -13.68 14.02
CA TRP A 236 -27.01 -12.71 12.94
C TRP A 236 -27.11 -13.40 11.57
N ARG A 237 -27.99 -12.87 10.71
CA ARG A 237 -28.26 -13.48 9.39
C ARG A 237 -27.01 -13.64 8.50
N HIS A 238 -25.95 -12.87 8.74
CA HIS A 238 -24.67 -12.93 8.02
C HIS A 238 -23.59 -13.70 8.79
N TRP A 239 -23.96 -14.49 9.80
CA TRP A 239 -23.00 -15.28 10.58
C TRP A 239 -22.06 -16.16 9.75
N PRO A 240 -22.53 -16.90 8.70
CA PRO A 240 -21.64 -17.73 7.91
C PRO A 240 -20.55 -16.91 7.20
N TYR A 241 -20.91 -15.71 6.69
CA TYR A 241 -19.94 -14.80 6.08
C TYR A 241 -18.98 -14.23 7.11
N HIS A 242 -19.47 -13.85 8.29
CA HIS A 242 -18.62 -13.40 9.39
C HIS A 242 -17.60 -14.45 9.81
N LEU A 243 -18.02 -15.72 9.92
CA LEU A 243 -17.13 -16.85 10.24
C LEU A 243 -16.07 -17.04 9.15
N PHE A 244 -16.45 -16.95 7.88
CA PHE A 244 -15.51 -16.98 6.76
C PHE A 244 -14.45 -15.87 6.89
N VAL A 245 -14.87 -14.64 7.15
CA VAL A 245 -13.93 -13.51 7.36
C VAL A 245 -13.02 -13.78 8.57
N ALA A 246 -13.56 -14.32 9.68
CA ALA A 246 -12.79 -14.61 10.89
C ALA A 246 -11.70 -15.67 10.64
N ILE A 247 -12.04 -16.75 9.95
CA ILE A 247 -11.07 -17.81 9.59
C ILE A 247 -9.97 -17.24 8.70
N ASN A 248 -10.34 -16.46 7.67
CA ASN A 248 -9.36 -15.87 6.77
C ASN A 248 -8.51 -14.79 7.46
N THR A 249 -9.05 -14.05 8.43
CA THR A 249 -8.24 -13.11 9.23
C THR A 249 -7.14 -13.83 10.00
N LEU A 250 -7.47 -14.95 10.64
CA LEU A 250 -6.46 -15.76 11.34
C LEU A 250 -5.45 -16.38 10.37
N LEU A 251 -5.93 -16.83 9.21
CA LEU A 251 -5.04 -17.37 8.18
C LEU A 251 -4.13 -16.29 7.60
N PHE A 252 -4.60 -15.05 7.42
CA PHE A 252 -3.73 -13.93 6.99
C PHE A 252 -2.62 -13.64 8.00
N ILE A 253 -2.91 -13.66 9.30
CA ILE A 253 -1.90 -13.46 10.34
C ILE A 253 -0.76 -14.49 10.18
N PHE A 254 -1.10 -15.73 9.88
CA PHE A 254 -0.10 -16.77 9.61
C PHE A 254 0.59 -16.57 8.26
N THR A 255 -0.17 -16.30 7.20
CA THR A 255 0.31 -16.16 5.82
C THR A 255 1.37 -15.07 5.70
N ILE A 256 1.12 -13.89 6.29
CA ILE A 256 2.03 -12.73 6.16
C ILE A 256 3.38 -12.96 6.83
N LEU A 257 3.40 -13.72 7.93
CA LEU A 257 4.64 -14.10 8.62
C LEU A 257 5.38 -15.21 7.86
N TYR A 258 4.63 -16.23 7.42
CA TYR A 258 5.20 -17.38 6.71
C TYR A 258 5.83 -16.99 5.37
N LEU A 259 5.18 -16.12 4.59
CA LEU A 259 5.67 -15.71 3.27
C LEU A 259 6.85 -14.72 3.31
N GLY A 260 7.24 -14.23 4.49
CA GLY A 260 8.37 -13.33 4.63
C GLY A 260 8.08 -11.88 4.24
N ILE A 261 6.82 -11.43 4.42
CA ILE A 261 6.38 -10.10 3.99
C ILE A 261 6.27 -9.12 5.14
N HIS A 262 5.76 -9.57 6.28
CA HIS A 262 5.44 -8.72 7.40
C HIS A 262 6.13 -9.15 8.69
N TRP A 263 6.30 -8.20 9.57
CA TRP A 263 6.78 -8.37 10.93
C TRP A 263 5.63 -8.75 11.87
N PHE A 264 5.97 -9.41 12.97
CA PHE A 264 4.96 -9.71 13.99
C PHE A 264 4.34 -8.43 14.59
N VAL A 265 5.14 -7.35 14.70
CA VAL A 265 4.68 -6.04 15.18
C VAL A 265 3.65 -5.37 14.26
N ASP A 266 3.55 -5.79 13.00
CA ASP A 266 2.56 -5.26 12.04
C ASP A 266 1.14 -5.71 12.39
N ILE A 267 1.02 -6.86 13.06
CA ILE A 267 -0.28 -7.44 13.44
C ILE A 267 -1.01 -6.53 14.44
N PRO A 268 -0.45 -6.17 15.61
CA PRO A 268 -1.12 -5.28 16.54
C PRO A 268 -1.38 -3.90 15.95
N LEU A 269 -0.50 -3.36 15.12
CA LEU A 269 -0.73 -2.08 14.43
C LEU A 269 -1.87 -2.18 13.42
N GLY A 270 -1.94 -3.26 12.63
CA GLY A 270 -3.05 -3.54 11.75
C GLY A 270 -4.39 -3.66 12.49
N ILE A 271 -4.40 -4.35 13.63
CA ILE A 271 -5.57 -4.47 14.52
C ILE A 271 -6.00 -3.08 15.04
N ILE A 272 -5.07 -2.26 15.49
CA ILE A 272 -5.36 -0.90 16.00
C ILE A 272 -5.99 -0.04 14.89
N ILE A 273 -5.40 0.00 13.70
CA ILE A 273 -5.90 0.80 12.57
C ILE A 273 -7.26 0.29 12.12
N GLY A 274 -7.42 -1.03 11.94
CA GLY A 274 -8.70 -1.63 11.60
C GLY A 274 -9.77 -1.38 12.66
N GLY A 275 -9.40 -1.47 13.94
CA GLY A 275 -10.27 -1.21 15.08
C GLY A 275 -10.72 0.25 15.18
N ILE A 276 -9.79 1.20 15.03
CA ILE A 276 -10.09 2.64 15.00
C ILE A 276 -11.01 2.96 13.82
N GLY A 277 -10.70 2.46 12.63
CA GLY A 277 -11.53 2.64 11.44
C GLY A 277 -12.95 2.14 11.68
N ALA A 278 -13.11 0.90 12.13
CA ALA A 278 -14.40 0.29 12.39
C ALA A 278 -15.22 1.05 13.45
N LEU A 279 -14.59 1.38 14.59
CA LEU A 279 -15.25 2.13 15.66
C LEU A 279 -15.71 3.50 15.17
N PHE A 280 -14.89 4.17 14.40
CA PHE A 280 -15.21 5.47 13.85
C PHE A 280 -16.37 5.41 12.86
N ILE A 281 -16.29 4.51 11.88
CA ILE A 281 -17.33 4.36 10.85
C ILE A 281 -18.66 3.91 11.49
N HIS A 282 -18.62 3.03 12.47
CA HIS A 282 -19.82 2.62 13.19
C HIS A 282 -20.58 3.81 13.79
N HIS A 283 -19.87 4.80 14.32
CA HIS A 283 -20.48 5.99 14.88
C HIS A 283 -20.79 7.10 13.87
N LEU A 284 -20.04 7.19 12.78
CA LEU A 284 -20.19 8.24 11.77
C LEU A 284 -21.29 7.92 10.76
N GLN A 285 -21.32 6.69 10.25
CA GLN A 285 -22.19 6.30 9.14
C GLN A 285 -23.69 6.57 9.42
N PRO A 286 -24.26 6.25 10.58
CA PRO A 286 -25.66 6.59 10.87
C PRO A 286 -25.97 8.08 10.77
N ARG A 287 -24.97 8.92 11.04
CA ARG A 287 -25.11 10.39 10.99
C ARG A 287 -25.01 10.93 9.58
N LEU A 288 -24.19 10.32 8.75
CA LEU A 288 -24.10 10.67 7.31
C LEU A 288 -25.38 10.28 6.55
N ARG A 289 -26.09 9.25 7.05
CA ARG A 289 -27.28 8.71 6.42
C ARG A 289 -28.57 9.43 6.79
N ASN A 290 -28.64 9.99 7.97
CA ASN A 290 -29.81 10.76 8.41
C ASN A 290 -29.85 12.10 7.68
N ASP A 291 -31.07 12.60 7.42
CA ASP A 291 -31.23 13.93 6.85
C ASP A 291 -30.41 14.95 7.61
N PHE A 292 -29.72 15.80 6.87
CA PHE A 292 -28.85 16.82 7.46
C PHE A 292 -29.57 17.77 8.42
N GLY A 293 -30.89 17.90 8.32
CA GLY A 293 -31.70 18.76 9.15
C GLY A 293 -31.62 18.47 10.66
N PRO A 294 -31.86 17.25 11.15
CA PRO A 294 -31.74 16.91 12.57
C PRO A 294 -30.31 17.02 13.10
N MET A 295 -29.31 16.69 12.27
CA MET A 295 -27.90 16.77 12.61
C MET A 295 -27.43 18.19 12.86
N PHE A 296 -28.04 19.18 12.20
CA PHE A 296 -27.73 20.59 12.31
C PHE A 296 -28.75 21.40 13.13
N LYS A 297 -29.73 20.75 13.78
CA LYS A 297 -30.70 21.43 14.63
C LYS A 297 -29.98 22.22 15.72
N GLY A 298 -30.18 23.53 15.77
CA GLY A 298 -29.48 24.43 16.69
C GLY A 298 -28.08 24.86 16.28
N VAL A 299 -27.59 24.44 15.10
CA VAL A 299 -26.31 24.87 14.53
C VAL A 299 -26.55 26.09 13.65
N THR A 300 -26.10 27.25 14.11
CA THR A 300 -26.18 28.49 13.31
C THR A 300 -25.02 28.53 12.29
N ARG A 301 -25.25 29.25 11.15
CA ARG A 301 -24.21 29.47 10.13
C ARG A 301 -22.90 30.01 10.74
N LYS A 302 -22.99 30.87 11.75
CA LYS A 302 -21.83 31.41 12.50
C LYS A 302 -21.07 30.30 13.26
N LYS A 303 -21.78 29.31 13.86
CA LYS A 303 -21.14 28.17 14.55
C LYS A 303 -20.42 27.25 13.53
N VAL A 304 -21.03 27.00 12.36
CA VAL A 304 -20.40 26.22 11.28
C VAL A 304 -19.12 26.89 10.82
N TRP A 305 -19.18 28.17 10.48
CA TRP A 305 -17.99 28.93 10.03
C TRP A 305 -16.89 28.99 11.08
N ARG A 306 -17.23 29.19 12.33
CA ARG A 306 -16.24 29.15 13.44
C ARG A 306 -15.60 27.79 13.55
N HIS A 307 -16.35 26.72 13.31
CA HIS A 307 -15.84 25.38 13.35
C HIS A 307 -14.94 25.09 12.13
N VAL A 308 -15.38 25.41 10.93
CA VAL A 308 -14.58 25.28 9.69
C VAL A 308 -13.28 26.08 9.81
N PHE A 309 -13.34 27.29 10.34
CA PHE A 309 -12.15 28.10 10.56
C PHE A 309 -11.19 27.45 11.58
N ALA A 310 -11.71 26.97 12.71
CA ALA A 310 -10.88 26.29 13.71
C ALA A 310 -10.20 25.01 13.17
N GLU A 311 -10.93 24.22 12.38
CA GLU A 311 -10.38 23.02 11.73
C GLU A 311 -9.38 23.39 10.61
N GLY A 312 -9.64 24.46 9.87
CA GLY A 312 -8.69 24.96 8.87
C GLY A 312 -7.38 25.45 9.50
N VAL A 313 -7.46 26.13 10.64
CA VAL A 313 -6.27 26.55 11.41
C VAL A 313 -5.54 25.31 11.96
N ALA A 314 -6.26 24.33 12.51
CA ALA A 314 -5.64 23.11 13.00
C ALA A 314 -4.97 22.31 11.88
N ALA A 315 -5.58 22.22 10.70
CA ALA A 315 -5.00 21.57 9.52
C ALA A 315 -3.75 22.31 9.04
N LEU A 316 -3.78 23.66 9.03
CA LEU A 316 -2.62 24.47 8.66
C LEU A 316 -1.47 24.32 9.66
N MET A 317 -1.76 24.32 10.96
CA MET A 317 -0.75 24.08 12.00
C MET A 317 -0.14 22.68 11.87
N LEU A 318 -0.95 21.67 11.62
CA LEU A 318 -0.48 20.31 11.40
C LEU A 318 0.40 20.21 10.15
N LEU A 319 -0.02 20.85 9.05
CA LEU A 319 0.80 20.96 7.85
C LEU A 319 2.15 21.61 8.15
N THR A 320 2.15 22.73 8.88
CA THR A 320 3.38 23.41 9.25
C THR A 320 4.30 22.51 10.09
N ILE A 321 3.74 21.79 11.07
CA ILE A 321 4.50 20.85 11.92
C ILE A 321 5.11 19.74 11.06
N ILE A 322 4.33 19.14 10.14
CA ILE A 322 4.83 18.08 9.26
C ILE A 322 5.94 18.64 8.35
N LEU A 323 5.72 19.81 7.75
CA LEU A 323 6.72 20.47 6.91
C LEU A 323 8.03 20.77 7.67
N MET A 324 7.94 21.17 8.94
CA MET A 324 9.11 21.42 9.78
C MET A 324 9.78 20.13 10.25
N SER A 325 9.01 19.07 10.55
CA SER A 325 9.56 17.78 11.03
C SER A 325 10.26 16.99 9.94
N VAL A 326 9.83 17.15 8.69
CA VAL A 326 10.43 16.46 7.53
C VAL A 326 11.74 17.12 7.08
N ASN A 327 12.17 18.17 7.79
CA ASN A 327 13.42 18.91 7.53
C ASN A 327 13.57 19.25 6.05
N ILE A 328 12.60 20.04 5.55
CA ILE A 328 12.59 20.55 4.17
C ILE A 328 13.67 21.60 4.04
N GLN A 329 14.89 21.24 4.34
CA GLN A 329 16.03 21.96 3.79
C GLN A 329 16.19 21.49 2.36
N SER A 330 16.43 22.46 1.49
CA SER A 330 16.67 22.30 0.07
C SER A 330 17.94 21.50 -0.27
N GLU A 331 18.37 20.63 0.60
CA GLU A 331 19.49 19.75 0.35
C GLU A 331 18.99 18.57 -0.48
N ASN A 332 19.50 18.49 -1.68
CA ASN A 332 19.36 17.36 -2.58
C ASN A 332 19.75 16.08 -1.83
N VAL A 333 18.96 15.04 -1.97
CA VAL A 333 19.32 13.74 -1.39
C VAL A 333 20.41 13.15 -2.26
N ASP A 334 21.61 13.15 -1.71
CA ASP A 334 22.79 12.59 -2.32
C ASP A 334 22.87 11.10 -1.98
N SER A 335 22.63 10.22 -2.93
CA SER A 335 23.11 8.85 -2.81
C SER A 335 24.48 8.74 -3.46
N ARG A 336 25.50 8.34 -2.69
CA ARG A 336 26.87 8.14 -3.20
C ARG A 336 27.20 6.67 -3.19
N ILE A 337 27.35 6.10 -4.35
CA ILE A 337 27.72 4.71 -4.52
C ILE A 337 29.04 4.64 -5.30
N SER A 338 29.93 3.75 -4.91
CA SER A 338 31.18 3.51 -5.61
C SER A 338 31.30 2.04 -5.97
N TYR A 339 31.59 1.79 -7.24
CA TYR A 339 31.78 0.47 -7.81
C TYR A 339 33.25 0.26 -8.16
N GLN A 340 33.71 -0.99 -8.06
CA GLN A 340 35.02 -1.42 -8.53
C GLN A 340 34.82 -2.47 -9.62
N LEU A 341 35.34 -2.19 -10.81
CA LEU A 341 35.17 -3.00 -12.01
C LEU A 341 36.53 -3.50 -12.48
N GLY A 342 36.74 -4.81 -12.43
CA GLY A 342 37.89 -5.45 -13.11
C GLY A 342 37.73 -5.39 -14.62
N ALA A 343 38.80 -5.69 -15.35
CA ALA A 343 38.76 -5.75 -16.82
C ALA A 343 37.75 -6.82 -17.30
N GLY A 344 36.82 -6.43 -18.15
CA GLY A 344 35.71 -7.27 -18.62
C GLY A 344 34.52 -7.32 -17.71
N ASP A 345 34.59 -6.74 -16.50
CA ASP A 345 33.47 -6.74 -15.56
C ASP A 345 32.38 -5.72 -15.94
N SER A 346 31.17 -6.05 -15.58
CA SER A 346 30.02 -5.16 -15.69
C SER A 346 29.26 -5.11 -14.36
N THR A 347 28.74 -3.92 -14.06
CA THR A 347 27.83 -3.71 -12.92
C THR A 347 26.70 -2.77 -13.31
N PHE A 348 25.74 -2.58 -12.45
CA PHE A 348 24.61 -1.70 -12.72
C PHE A 348 24.17 -0.93 -11.49
N GLU A 349 23.57 0.21 -11.74
CA GLU A 349 22.81 1.02 -10.79
C GLU A 349 21.38 1.14 -11.26
N ILE A 350 20.44 1.09 -10.34
CA ILE A 350 19.01 1.26 -10.62
C ILE A 350 18.58 2.61 -10.09
N ILE A 351 18.04 3.44 -10.98
CA ILE A 351 17.38 4.68 -10.60
C ILE A 351 15.90 4.51 -10.87
N GLN A 352 15.11 4.76 -9.85
CA GLN A 352 13.67 4.64 -9.90
C GLN A 352 13.04 6.01 -9.79
N GLU A 353 12.24 6.38 -10.79
CA GLU A 353 11.46 7.60 -10.75
C GLU A 353 9.97 7.30 -10.63
N PHE A 354 9.33 7.94 -9.66
CA PHE A 354 7.96 7.62 -9.25
C PHE A 354 6.95 8.75 -9.47
N ASP A 355 7.40 9.94 -9.79
CA ASP A 355 6.51 11.09 -9.90
C ASP A 355 6.72 11.84 -11.22
N PRO A 356 5.66 12.04 -12.02
CA PRO A 356 5.73 12.91 -13.18
C PRO A 356 6.24 14.31 -12.79
N GLY A 357 7.34 14.73 -13.37
CA GLY A 357 8.00 16.00 -13.06
C GLY A 357 9.07 15.93 -11.98
N LEU A 358 9.39 14.75 -11.46
CA LEU A 358 10.63 14.53 -10.73
C LEU A 358 11.76 14.38 -11.73
N THR A 359 12.81 15.13 -11.53
CA THR A 359 14.07 14.99 -12.28
C THR A 359 15.14 14.44 -11.35
N VAL A 360 15.82 13.40 -11.78
CA VAL A 360 16.99 12.84 -11.10
C VAL A 360 18.22 13.21 -11.90
N SER A 361 19.15 13.94 -11.30
CA SER A 361 20.47 14.19 -11.89
C SER A 361 21.44 13.13 -11.38
N SER A 362 21.91 12.27 -12.27
CA SER A 362 22.91 11.25 -11.97
C SER A 362 24.26 11.65 -12.53
N ASN A 363 25.23 11.81 -11.62
CA ASN A 363 26.60 12.16 -11.95
C ASN A 363 27.48 10.91 -11.82
N LEU A 364 27.86 10.29 -12.96
CA LEU A 364 28.71 9.13 -13.01
C LEU A 364 30.15 9.56 -13.31
N THR A 365 31.05 9.39 -12.35
CA THR A 365 32.44 9.79 -12.45
C THR A 365 33.36 8.58 -12.56
N ASN A 366 34.17 8.53 -13.62
CA ASN A 366 35.26 7.59 -13.79
C ASN A 366 36.48 8.12 -13.03
N LEU A 367 36.92 7.44 -11.99
CA LEU A 367 38.06 7.85 -11.16
C LEU A 367 39.39 7.23 -11.59
N HIS A 368 39.40 6.48 -12.70
CA HIS A 368 40.64 5.90 -13.25
C HIS A 368 41.42 6.90 -14.08
N ASP A 369 42.75 6.73 -14.14
CA ASP A 369 43.63 7.68 -14.81
C ASP A 369 43.78 7.43 -16.32
N SER A 370 43.51 6.21 -16.80
CA SER A 370 43.82 5.81 -18.17
C SER A 370 42.77 4.93 -18.89
N ILE A 371 41.81 4.36 -18.17
CA ILE A 371 40.82 3.46 -18.76
C ILE A 371 39.49 4.19 -18.93
N THR A 372 38.96 4.15 -20.16
CA THR A 372 37.61 4.61 -20.49
C THR A 372 36.59 3.53 -20.14
N ILE A 373 35.48 3.87 -19.47
CA ILE A 373 34.40 2.96 -19.23
C ILE A 373 33.25 3.15 -20.23
N GLU A 374 32.55 2.07 -20.51
CA GLU A 374 31.37 2.07 -21.35
C GLU A 374 30.10 2.08 -20.44
N VAL A 375 29.12 2.86 -20.80
CA VAL A 375 27.87 3.01 -20.01
C VAL A 375 26.69 2.90 -20.94
N VAL A 376 25.65 2.17 -20.53
CA VAL A 376 24.37 2.11 -21.22
C VAL A 376 23.26 2.47 -20.25
N VAL A 377 22.41 3.41 -20.65
CA VAL A 377 21.21 3.79 -19.90
C VAL A 377 19.99 3.18 -20.58
N ILE A 378 19.27 2.38 -19.84
CA ILE A 378 18.12 1.62 -20.33
C ILE A 378 16.89 1.98 -19.51
N ILE A 379 15.78 2.29 -20.18
CA ILE A 379 14.47 2.45 -19.55
C ILE A 379 13.78 1.09 -19.53
N VAL A 380 13.48 0.57 -18.35
CA VAL A 380 12.90 -0.77 -18.18
C VAL A 380 11.65 -0.74 -17.32
N GLU A 381 10.72 -1.65 -17.60
CA GLU A 381 9.56 -1.87 -16.73
C GLU A 381 9.94 -2.67 -15.48
N MET A 382 11.08 -3.36 -15.48
CA MET A 382 11.61 -4.18 -14.40
C MET A 382 13.10 -3.94 -14.18
N SER A 383 13.56 -4.09 -12.98
CA SER A 383 14.79 -3.54 -12.42
C SER A 383 16.09 -4.35 -12.58
N GLU A 384 16.13 -5.41 -13.37
CA GLU A 384 17.37 -6.21 -13.48
C GLU A 384 17.93 -6.32 -14.91
N PRO A 385 19.26 -6.26 -15.08
CA PRO A 385 19.89 -6.47 -16.37
C PRO A 385 19.82 -7.96 -16.78
N ALA A 386 19.92 -8.21 -18.09
CA ALA A 386 20.08 -9.56 -18.59
C ALA A 386 21.38 -10.19 -18.08
N MET A 387 21.27 -11.38 -17.49
CA MET A 387 22.38 -12.11 -16.88
C MET A 387 22.70 -13.38 -17.69
N GLU A 388 23.97 -13.61 -17.92
CA GLU A 388 24.48 -14.85 -18.47
C GLU A 388 25.48 -15.47 -17.48
N ASN A 389 25.23 -16.71 -17.02
CA ASN A 389 26.08 -17.41 -16.05
C ASN A 389 26.36 -16.61 -14.74
N GLY A 390 25.42 -15.76 -14.30
CA GLY A 390 25.58 -14.94 -13.10
C GLY A 390 26.36 -13.64 -13.32
N SER A 391 26.71 -13.29 -14.57
CA SER A 391 27.29 -12.00 -14.95
C SER A 391 26.38 -11.27 -15.93
N ILE A 392 26.52 -9.95 -16.00
CA ILE A 392 25.74 -9.12 -16.92
C ILE A 392 26.19 -9.42 -18.35
N ASP A 393 25.23 -9.77 -19.22
CA ASP A 393 25.49 -9.88 -20.66
C ASP A 393 25.65 -8.50 -21.28
N TRP A 394 26.88 -7.97 -21.25
CA TRP A 394 27.20 -6.67 -21.82
C TRP A 394 26.90 -6.57 -23.33
N SER A 395 27.11 -7.63 -24.08
CA SER A 395 26.89 -7.63 -25.53
C SER A 395 25.42 -7.43 -25.89
N LEU A 396 24.53 -7.92 -25.05
CA LEU A 396 23.10 -7.71 -25.17
C LEU A 396 22.71 -6.32 -24.67
N MET A 397 23.21 -5.93 -23.47
CA MET A 397 22.85 -4.67 -22.82
C MET A 397 23.23 -3.46 -23.66
N LYS A 398 24.41 -3.48 -24.32
CA LYS A 398 24.93 -2.40 -25.16
C LYS A 398 23.98 -1.94 -26.28
N ASN A 399 23.09 -2.81 -26.73
CA ASN A 399 22.15 -2.54 -27.82
C ASN A 399 20.73 -2.21 -27.37
N LEU A 400 20.46 -2.18 -26.04
CA LEU A 400 19.11 -2.00 -25.51
C LEU A 400 18.78 -0.57 -25.09
N GLY A 401 19.79 0.31 -24.99
CA GLY A 401 19.59 1.66 -24.48
C GLY A 401 20.51 2.68 -25.12
N GLU A 402 20.58 3.85 -24.48
CA GLU A 402 21.48 4.93 -24.90
C GLU A 402 22.91 4.63 -24.44
N TYR A 403 23.83 4.60 -25.36
CA TYR A 403 25.23 4.25 -25.12
C TYR A 403 26.10 5.49 -24.95
N TYR A 404 26.94 5.47 -23.93
CA TYR A 404 27.88 6.51 -23.57
C TYR A 404 29.28 5.93 -23.30
N THR A 405 30.31 6.78 -23.44
CA THR A 405 31.67 6.49 -22.98
C THR A 405 32.07 7.55 -21.96
N VAL A 406 32.72 7.13 -20.89
CA VAL A 406 33.21 8.05 -19.85
C VAL A 406 34.72 7.94 -19.77
N GLU A 407 35.37 8.99 -20.29
CA GLU A 407 36.80 9.11 -20.31
C GLU A 407 37.44 9.09 -18.93
N PRO A 408 38.72 8.76 -18.80
CA PRO A 408 39.45 8.84 -17.55
C PRO A 408 39.28 10.21 -16.87
N GLN A 409 39.08 10.22 -15.54
CA GLN A 409 38.92 11.43 -14.72
C GLN A 409 37.77 12.36 -15.18
N SER A 410 36.78 11.84 -15.91
CA SER A 410 35.63 12.61 -16.38
C SER A 410 34.33 12.19 -15.71
N THR A 411 33.32 13.05 -15.83
CA THR A 411 31.98 12.83 -15.29
C THR A 411 30.94 12.89 -16.39
N LEU A 412 30.13 11.86 -16.51
CA LEU A 412 28.92 11.82 -17.33
C LEU A 412 27.74 12.32 -16.45
N MET A 413 27.06 13.37 -16.91
CA MET A 413 25.86 13.87 -16.28
C MET A 413 24.64 13.35 -17.04
N LEU A 414 23.74 12.70 -16.35
CA LEU A 414 22.49 12.19 -16.87
C LEU A 414 21.33 12.90 -16.16
N GLU A 415 20.47 13.55 -16.92
CA GLU A 415 19.19 14.05 -16.45
C GLU A 415 18.10 13.05 -16.84
N ILE A 416 17.40 12.52 -15.85
CA ILE A 416 16.45 11.43 -16.02
C ILE A 416 15.05 11.96 -15.70
N GLU A 417 14.22 12.06 -16.74
CA GLU A 417 12.82 12.45 -16.63
C GLU A 417 11.92 11.36 -17.22
N ALA A 418 11.31 10.54 -16.39
CA ALA A 418 10.21 9.70 -16.84
C ALA A 418 9.37 9.17 -15.67
N PRO A 419 8.05 9.35 -15.68
CA PRO A 419 7.18 8.87 -14.62
C PRO A 419 7.03 7.34 -14.66
N ASN A 420 7.12 6.71 -13.51
CA ASN A 420 6.84 5.28 -13.29
C ASN A 420 7.72 4.29 -14.08
N ASN A 421 8.93 4.68 -14.41
CA ASN A 421 9.89 3.81 -15.06
C ASN A 421 11.13 3.59 -14.20
N TYR A 422 11.81 2.47 -14.44
CA TYR A 422 13.11 2.19 -13.88
C TYR A 422 14.17 2.57 -14.92
N TYR A 423 15.22 3.24 -14.47
CA TYR A 423 16.40 3.50 -15.26
C TYR A 423 17.51 2.59 -14.77
N LEU A 424 18.01 1.79 -15.68
CA LEU A 424 19.12 0.90 -15.43
C LEU A 424 20.37 1.53 -16.06
N ILE A 425 21.31 1.92 -15.24
CA ILE A 425 22.63 2.39 -15.68
C ILE A 425 23.59 1.21 -15.59
N VAL A 426 23.90 0.60 -16.73
CA VAL A 426 24.85 -0.51 -16.80
C VAL A 426 26.21 0.05 -17.16
N MET A 427 27.22 -0.27 -16.36
CA MET A 427 28.60 0.15 -16.51
C MET A 427 29.48 -1.05 -16.85
N HIS A 428 30.36 -0.90 -17.79
CA HIS A 428 31.29 -1.92 -18.24
C HIS A 428 32.72 -1.36 -18.34
N ASN A 429 33.68 -2.13 -17.83
CA ASN A 429 35.09 -1.88 -18.02
C ASN A 429 35.63 -2.76 -19.16
N PRO A 430 35.88 -2.22 -20.38
CA PRO A 430 36.35 -3.01 -21.51
C PRO A 430 37.81 -3.49 -21.34
N GLY A 431 38.51 -2.99 -20.33
CA GLY A 431 39.95 -3.22 -20.18
C GLY A 431 40.81 -2.47 -21.20
N HIS A 432 42.11 -2.60 -21.10
CA HIS A 432 43.02 -2.11 -22.13
C HIS A 432 43.06 -3.07 -23.35
N VAL A 433 42.85 -2.55 -24.52
CA VAL A 433 42.83 -3.31 -25.79
C VAL A 433 44.19 -3.96 -26.11
N ASN A 434 45.29 -3.55 -25.45
CA ASN A 434 46.64 -3.88 -25.84
C ASN A 434 47.61 -4.35 -24.75
N ASP A 435 47.25 -4.57 -23.53
CA ASP A 435 48.22 -5.00 -22.51
C ASP A 435 47.66 -5.97 -21.47
N SER A 436 48.45 -7.01 -21.20
CA SER A 436 48.14 -8.16 -20.36
C SER A 436 48.32 -7.89 -18.85
N THR A 437 47.95 -6.74 -18.36
CA THR A 437 47.92 -6.48 -16.90
C THR A 437 46.57 -6.85 -16.35
N GLU A 438 46.48 -8.07 -15.84
CA GLU A 438 45.26 -8.74 -15.33
C GLU A 438 44.57 -8.09 -14.11
N ASN A 439 44.91 -6.87 -13.69
CA ASN A 439 44.46 -6.31 -12.41
C ASN A 439 44.09 -4.81 -12.43
N GLU A 440 43.75 -4.23 -13.57
CA GLU A 440 43.34 -2.82 -13.56
C GLU A 440 41.86 -2.70 -13.16
N VAL A 441 41.63 -2.38 -11.90
CA VAL A 441 40.31 -2.14 -11.36
C VAL A 441 39.94 -0.67 -11.51
N VAL A 442 38.90 -0.40 -12.29
CA VAL A 442 38.33 0.95 -12.42
C VAL A 442 37.39 1.23 -11.29
N GLN A 443 37.57 2.35 -10.61
CA GLN A 443 36.62 2.84 -9.65
C GLN A 443 35.67 3.83 -10.29
N VAL A 444 34.39 3.55 -10.21
CA VAL A 444 33.31 4.42 -10.72
C VAL A 444 32.50 4.91 -9.54
N ARG A 445 32.24 6.22 -9.48
CA ARG A 445 31.39 6.84 -8.48
C ARG A 445 30.14 7.38 -9.12
N ILE A 446 28.98 7.02 -8.56
CA ILE A 446 27.69 7.59 -8.94
C ILE A 446 27.15 8.44 -7.80
N ILE A 447 26.69 9.64 -8.13
CA ILE A 447 26.00 10.56 -7.23
C ILE A 447 24.63 10.85 -7.85
N ASN A 448 23.56 10.46 -7.19
CA ASN A 448 22.20 10.70 -7.63
C ASN A 448 21.57 11.81 -6.78
N ASP A 449 21.23 12.92 -7.45
CA ASP A 449 20.55 14.07 -6.84
C ASP A 449 19.06 14.05 -7.22
N TYR A 450 18.19 13.97 -6.21
CA TYR A 450 16.74 13.99 -6.38
C TYR A 450 16.19 15.39 -6.08
N HIS A 451 15.43 15.97 -7.01
CA HIS A 451 14.84 17.30 -6.84
C HIS A 451 13.64 17.30 -5.90
N GLU A 452 13.43 18.44 -5.22
CA GLU A 452 12.67 18.59 -3.97
C GLU A 452 11.15 18.55 -4.03
N ASP A 453 10.54 18.63 -5.21
CA ASP A 453 9.10 18.92 -5.35
C ASP A 453 8.17 17.85 -4.74
N ILE A 454 8.73 16.73 -4.31
CA ILE A 454 8.00 15.53 -3.90
C ILE A 454 7.55 15.60 -2.45
N MET A 455 8.36 16.16 -1.56
CA MET A 455 8.04 16.12 -0.12
C MET A 455 6.76 16.86 0.23
N TRP A 456 6.50 18.01 -0.39
CA TRP A 456 5.26 18.71 -0.13
C TRP A 456 4.05 18.02 -0.76
N LYS A 457 4.19 17.33 -1.91
CA LYS A 457 3.15 16.49 -2.50
C LYS A 457 2.78 15.33 -1.58
N ALA A 458 3.77 14.65 -0.99
CA ALA A 458 3.55 13.59 -0.01
C ALA A 458 2.84 14.10 1.24
N VAL A 459 3.25 15.26 1.74
CA VAL A 459 2.56 15.92 2.85
C VAL A 459 1.12 16.23 2.47
N LEU A 460 0.85 16.78 1.28
CA LEU A 460 -0.50 17.03 0.80
C LEU A 460 -1.33 15.73 0.70
N LEU A 461 -0.75 14.64 0.25
CA LEU A 461 -1.44 13.34 0.17
C LEU A 461 -1.74 12.74 1.55
N SER A 462 -0.89 12.99 2.54
CA SER A 462 -1.13 12.54 3.92
C SER A 462 -2.11 13.44 4.68
N LEU A 463 -2.26 14.71 4.29
CA LEU A 463 -3.13 15.69 4.95
C LEU A 463 -4.59 15.22 5.11
N PRO A 464 -5.27 14.64 4.10
CA PRO A 464 -6.66 14.20 4.27
C PRO A 464 -6.80 13.18 5.38
N SER A 465 -5.85 12.27 5.55
CA SER A 465 -5.84 11.23 6.59
C SER A 465 -5.62 11.85 7.98
N LEU A 466 -4.64 12.73 8.09
CA LEU A 466 -4.31 13.41 9.34
C LEU A 466 -5.42 14.36 9.76
N TRP A 467 -5.96 15.13 8.83
CA TRP A 467 -7.06 16.04 9.07
C TRP A 467 -8.34 15.29 9.46
N MET A 468 -8.67 14.20 8.73
CA MET A 468 -9.84 13.38 9.03
C MET A 468 -9.73 12.79 10.43
N THR A 469 -8.57 12.27 10.81
CA THR A 469 -8.31 11.73 12.15
C THR A 469 -8.49 12.80 13.22
N GLY A 470 -7.89 13.98 13.05
CA GLY A 470 -8.01 15.12 13.96
C GLY A 470 -9.45 15.64 14.07
N PHE A 471 -10.12 15.79 12.92
CA PHE A 471 -11.52 16.19 12.85
C PHE A 471 -12.43 15.26 13.63
N VAL A 472 -12.23 13.96 13.47
CA VAL A 472 -12.99 12.92 14.12
C VAL A 472 -12.80 12.92 15.62
N VAL A 473 -11.56 12.91 16.07
CA VAL A 473 -11.22 12.96 17.51
C VAL A 473 -11.85 14.19 18.14
N HIS A 474 -11.73 15.33 17.49
CA HIS A 474 -12.33 16.59 17.95
C HIS A 474 -13.88 16.54 17.99
N ARG A 475 -14.51 15.95 16.95
CA ARG A 475 -15.98 15.77 16.93
C ARG A 475 -16.46 14.82 18.01
N LEU A 476 -15.81 13.71 18.22
CA LEU A 476 -16.14 12.77 19.29
C LEU A 476 -15.98 13.42 20.67
N TYR A 477 -14.91 14.17 20.87
CA TYR A 477 -14.71 14.93 22.12
C TYR A 477 -15.83 15.95 22.34
N ARG A 478 -16.20 16.74 21.32
CA ARG A 478 -17.29 17.73 21.42
C ARG A 478 -18.65 17.07 21.66
N LEU A 479 -18.96 15.96 21.01
CA LEU A 479 -20.18 15.19 21.24
C LEU A 479 -20.25 14.64 22.67
N ARG A 480 -19.13 14.13 23.17
CA ARG A 480 -19.04 13.62 24.54
C ARG A 480 -19.27 14.76 25.57
N LYS A 481 -18.69 15.92 25.31
CA LYS A 481 -18.88 17.12 26.14
C LYS A 481 -20.34 17.61 26.09
N TYR A 482 -20.94 17.63 24.90
CA TYR A 482 -22.34 18.02 24.72
C TYR A 482 -23.31 17.05 25.40
N LYS A 483 -23.11 15.74 25.26
CA LYS A 483 -23.91 14.72 25.99
C LYS A 483 -23.77 14.88 27.49
N ARG A 484 -22.59 15.11 28.03
CA ARG A 484 -22.41 15.40 29.46
C ARG A 484 -23.18 16.64 29.93
N SER A 485 -23.07 17.73 29.20
CA SER A 485 -23.81 18.96 29.55
C SER A 485 -25.33 18.80 29.50
N LEU A 486 -25.84 17.95 28.59
CA LEU A 486 -27.26 17.61 28.54
C LEU A 486 -27.69 16.74 29.74
N ILE A 487 -26.86 15.73 30.08
CA ILE A 487 -27.10 14.87 31.25
C ILE A 487 -27.12 15.70 32.54
N ASP A 488 -26.15 16.62 32.67
CA ASP A 488 -26.01 17.49 33.84
C ASP A 488 -27.12 18.58 33.94
N SER A 489 -27.78 18.89 32.83
CA SER A 489 -28.82 19.94 32.77
C SER A 489 -30.25 19.45 32.68
N THR A 490 -30.46 18.13 32.47
CA THR A 490 -31.81 17.55 32.32
C THR A 490 -32.15 16.72 33.52
N PRO A 491 -33.32 17.00 34.20
CA PRO A 491 -33.79 16.18 35.31
C PRO A 491 -33.95 14.72 34.86
N SER A 492 -33.53 13.79 35.71
CA SER A 492 -33.48 12.36 35.42
C SER A 492 -34.78 11.73 34.91
N HIS A 493 -35.92 12.28 35.23
CA HIS A 493 -37.23 11.75 34.82
C HIS A 493 -37.63 12.12 33.37
N LEU A 494 -36.90 13.01 32.68
CA LEU A 494 -37.20 13.37 31.27
C LEU A 494 -36.47 12.49 30.27
N TRP A 495 -35.46 11.75 30.71
CA TRP A 495 -34.72 10.84 29.82
C TRP A 495 -35.47 9.55 29.49
N GLU A 496 -36.34 9.11 30.40
CA GLU A 496 -37.18 7.91 30.21
C GLU A 496 -38.29 8.14 29.20
N GLN A 497 -38.77 9.36 29.04
CA GLN A 497 -39.84 9.70 28.09
C GLN A 497 -39.35 9.87 26.66
N GLU A 498 -38.16 10.46 26.43
CA GLU A 498 -37.59 10.64 25.08
C GLU A 498 -37.13 9.30 24.45
N TYR A 499 -36.81 8.29 25.27
CA TYR A 499 -36.42 6.97 24.81
C TYR A 499 -37.60 6.13 24.31
N ILE A 500 -38.78 6.38 24.85
CA ILE A 500 -40.02 5.68 24.50
C ILE A 500 -40.68 6.26 23.25
N GLU A 501 -40.47 7.55 22.95
CA GLU A 501 -41.03 8.20 21.74
C GLU A 501 -40.12 8.05 20.49
N SER A 502 -38.93 7.45 20.61
CA SER A 502 -37.99 7.24 19.50
C SER A 502 -37.95 5.79 18.98
N GLU A 503 -38.73 4.87 19.53
CA GLU A 503 -39.04 3.54 19.00
C GLU A 503 -40.26 3.58 18.07
#